data_ecff92559394c28ff15b2cf12e69188c
#
_entry.id   ecff92559394c28ff15b2cf12e69188c
#
_cell.length_a   1.000
_cell.length_b   1.000
_cell.length_c   1.000
_cell.angle_alpha   90.00
_cell.angle_beta   90.00
_cell.angle_gamma   90.00
#
_symmetry.space_group_name_H-M   'P 1'
#
loop_
_entity.id
_entity.type
_entity.pdbx_description
1 polymer ?
#
loop_
_entity_poly.entity_id
_entity_poly.type
_entity_poly.pdbx_seq_one_letter_code
_entity_poly.pdbx_strand_id
1 'polypeptide(L)'
;LLILEHPHHAQGSLAVGADADIVIIDPRRSHTLRHSDMHDNADYSPYEGMTYQGMLVTTLSRGKVVAIEGQFTGAAGAGQFLARKPFDLALVQHGPVNSTFGV
;
A
#
# COMPACT_ATOMS: atom_id res chain seq x y z
N LEU A 1 -3.35 -1.80 11.67
CA LEU A 1 -2.32 -2.42 10.85
C LEU A 1 -2.62 -3.92 10.73
N LEU A 2 -3.06 -4.32 9.56
CA LEU A 2 -3.34 -5.73 9.30
C LEU A 2 -2.03 -6.38 8.81
N ILE A 3 -1.36 -7.08 9.70
CA ILE A 3 -0.20 -7.89 9.33
C ILE A 3 -0.74 -9.20 8.78
N LEU A 4 -0.60 -9.38 7.48
CA LEU A 4 -0.94 -10.63 6.83
C LEU A 4 0.30 -11.52 6.87
N GLU A 5 0.40 -12.33 7.91
CA GLU A 5 1.43 -13.34 7.94
C GLU A 5 1.02 -14.49 7.00
N HIS A 6 1.77 -14.66 5.96
CA HIS A 6 1.76 -15.86 5.14
C HIS A 6 3.00 -16.68 5.48
N PRO A 7 2.94 -18.01 5.56
CA PRO A 7 4.10 -18.83 5.91
C PRO A 7 5.33 -18.62 5.02
N HIS A 8 5.16 -17.97 3.89
CA HIS A 8 6.25 -17.67 2.94
C HIS A 8 6.42 -16.19 2.63
N HIS A 9 5.55 -15.32 3.15
CA HIS A 9 5.57 -13.89 2.86
C HIS A 9 5.16 -13.09 4.10
N ALA A 10 6.02 -12.23 4.56
CA ALA A 10 5.73 -11.29 5.64
C ALA A 10 5.60 -9.89 5.07
N GLN A 11 4.41 -9.31 5.19
CA GLN A 11 4.09 -7.96 4.74
C GLN A 11 3.76 -7.05 5.92
N GLY A 12 3.84 -5.74 5.70
CA GLY A 12 3.40 -4.74 6.67
C GLY A 12 4.48 -4.27 7.64
N SER A 13 5.72 -4.71 7.49
CA SER A 13 6.85 -4.24 8.29
C SER A 13 8.12 -4.15 7.45
N LEU A 14 9.02 -3.27 7.86
CA LEU A 14 10.39 -3.21 7.35
C LEU A 14 11.28 -4.00 8.29
N ALA A 15 11.57 -5.23 7.92
CA ALA A 15 12.41 -6.13 8.71
C ALA A 15 13.18 -7.07 7.80
N VAL A 16 14.29 -7.57 8.29
CA VAL A 16 15.04 -8.62 7.59
C VAL A 16 14.17 -9.86 7.46
N GLY A 17 14.04 -10.37 6.24
CA GLY A 17 13.18 -11.52 5.93
C GLY A 17 11.75 -11.16 5.54
N ALA A 18 11.33 -9.90 5.70
CA ALA A 18 10.04 -9.44 5.22
C ALA A 18 10.06 -9.16 3.71
N ASP A 19 8.88 -9.18 3.08
CA ASP A 19 8.74 -8.77 1.69
C ASP A 19 9.06 -7.27 1.55
N ALA A 20 9.82 -6.92 0.53
CA ALA A 20 10.19 -5.55 0.27
C ALA A 20 9.12 -4.83 -0.54
N ASP A 21 7.94 -4.68 0.04
CA ASP A 21 6.85 -3.85 -0.47
C ASP A 21 6.96 -2.48 0.21
N ILE A 22 7.57 -1.54 -0.49
CA ILE A 22 8.05 -0.28 0.12
C ILE A 22 7.59 0.90 -0.73
N VAL A 23 7.12 1.93 -0.07
CA VAL A 23 6.85 3.23 -0.69
C VAL A 23 7.78 4.27 -0.09
N ILE A 24 8.48 4.99 -0.96
CA ILE A 24 9.34 6.11 -0.58
C ILE A 24 8.62 7.42 -0.87
N ILE A 25 8.48 8.23 0.16
CA ILE A 25 7.77 9.51 0.11
C ILE A 25 8.74 10.65 0.43
N ASP A 26 8.72 11.71 -0.38
CA ASP A 26 9.37 12.97 -0.02
C ASP A 26 8.32 13.91 0.57
N PRO A 27 8.35 14.18 1.88
CA PRO A 27 7.35 15.02 2.54
C PRO A 27 7.48 16.51 2.20
N ARG A 28 8.57 16.94 1.61
CA ARG A 28 8.84 18.35 1.30
C ARG A 28 8.29 18.77 -0.04
N ARG A 29 7.98 17.82 -0.91
CA ARG A 29 7.43 18.09 -2.24
C ARG A 29 5.92 18.18 -2.17
N SER A 30 5.35 19.10 -2.91
CA SER A 30 3.90 19.20 -3.10
C SER A 30 3.51 18.70 -4.48
N HIS A 31 2.30 18.17 -4.57
CA HIS A 31 1.75 17.67 -5.81
C HIS A 31 0.28 18.09 -5.95
N THR A 32 -0.09 18.49 -7.15
CA THR A 32 -1.49 18.78 -7.48
C THR A 32 -2.06 17.63 -8.27
N LEU A 33 -3.16 17.07 -7.76
CA LEU A 33 -3.84 15.95 -8.41
C LEU A 33 -4.46 16.39 -9.73
N ARG A 34 -4.14 15.64 -10.78
CA ARG A 34 -4.76 15.77 -12.09
C ARG A 34 -5.24 14.41 -12.55
N HIS A 35 -6.44 14.39 -13.10
CA HIS A 35 -6.99 13.16 -13.65
C HIS A 35 -6.06 12.53 -14.69
N SER A 36 -5.41 13.33 -15.51
CA SER A 36 -4.46 12.87 -16.53
C SER A 36 -3.27 12.07 -15.97
N ASP A 37 -2.97 12.22 -14.67
CA ASP A 37 -1.86 11.52 -14.03
C ASP A 37 -2.31 10.19 -13.38
N MET A 38 -3.62 9.92 -13.40
CA MET A 38 -4.19 8.71 -12.81
C MET A 38 -4.11 7.54 -13.78
N HIS A 39 -4.00 6.35 -13.20
CA HIS A 39 -3.95 5.08 -13.94
C HIS A 39 -5.26 4.32 -13.87
N ASP A 40 -6.37 5.03 -13.80
CA ASP A 40 -7.71 4.48 -13.80
C ASP A 40 -8.39 4.63 -15.16
N ASN A 41 -9.54 4.00 -15.32
CA ASN A 41 -10.35 4.11 -16.53
C ASN A 41 -11.52 5.10 -16.37
N ALA A 42 -11.54 5.87 -15.30
CA ALA A 42 -12.50 6.94 -15.13
C ALA A 42 -12.13 8.12 -16.03
N ASP A 43 -13.11 8.86 -16.48
CA ASP A 43 -12.89 10.05 -17.30
C ASP A 43 -12.86 11.35 -16.49
N TYR A 44 -12.91 11.24 -15.18
CA TYR A 44 -12.84 12.36 -14.24
C TYR A 44 -12.25 11.93 -12.91
N SER A 45 -11.82 12.91 -12.12
CA SER A 45 -11.45 12.72 -10.72
C SER A 45 -12.17 13.74 -9.83
N PRO A 46 -12.85 13.32 -8.75
CA PRO A 46 -13.44 14.25 -7.80
C PRO A 46 -12.39 15.08 -7.05
N TYR A 47 -11.13 14.70 -7.13
CA TYR A 47 -10.01 15.35 -6.45
C TYR A 47 -9.18 16.23 -7.38
N GLU A 48 -9.64 16.46 -8.61
CA GLU A 48 -8.96 17.29 -9.59
C GLU A 48 -8.61 18.65 -9.01
N GLY A 49 -7.36 19.06 -9.15
CA GLY A 49 -6.88 20.35 -8.68
C GLY A 49 -6.54 20.44 -7.19
N MET A 50 -6.78 19.38 -6.41
CA MET A 50 -6.37 19.35 -5.01
C MET A 50 -4.84 19.26 -4.91
N THR A 51 -4.25 20.16 -4.11
CA THR A 51 -2.82 20.12 -3.83
C THR A 51 -2.59 19.50 -2.46
N TYR A 52 -1.69 18.55 -2.39
CA TYR A 52 -1.26 17.95 -1.13
C TYR A 52 0.25 18.01 -1.00
N GLN A 53 0.72 17.97 0.24
CA GLN A 53 2.13 17.93 0.54
C GLN A 53 2.58 16.49 0.78
N GLY A 54 3.73 16.16 0.22
CA GLY A 54 4.26 14.81 0.17
C GLY A 54 4.07 14.20 -1.20
N MET A 55 5.12 13.67 -1.77
CA MET A 55 5.07 13.03 -3.08
C MET A 55 5.63 11.63 -3.01
N LEU A 56 4.94 10.69 -3.62
CA LEU A 56 5.43 9.34 -3.82
C LEU A 56 6.57 9.38 -4.84
N VAL A 57 7.77 9.08 -4.39
CA VAL A 57 8.97 9.12 -5.24
C VAL A 57 9.20 7.78 -5.91
N THR A 58 9.15 6.71 -5.13
CA THR A 58 9.44 5.37 -5.61
C THR A 58 8.55 4.36 -4.92
N THR A 59 8.05 3.41 -5.68
CA THR A 59 7.31 2.27 -5.16
C THR A 59 8.02 0.98 -5.54
N LEU A 60 8.27 0.13 -4.55
CA LEU A 60 8.84 -1.19 -4.74
C LEU A 60 7.81 -2.27 -4.41
N SER A 61 7.77 -3.29 -5.22
CA SER A 61 6.99 -4.50 -4.97
C SER A 61 7.94 -5.69 -4.97
N ARG A 62 8.03 -6.37 -3.84
CA ARG A 62 8.95 -7.50 -3.62
C ARG A 62 10.38 -7.19 -4.04
N GLY A 63 10.86 -5.99 -3.67
CA GLY A 63 12.21 -5.52 -3.96
C GLY A 63 12.44 -5.00 -5.37
N LYS A 64 11.44 -5.03 -6.24
CA LYS A 64 11.54 -4.48 -7.60
C LYS A 64 10.86 -3.13 -7.68
N VAL A 65 11.52 -2.17 -8.27
CA VAL A 65 10.95 -0.85 -8.52
C VAL A 65 9.84 -0.99 -9.58
N VAL A 66 8.64 -0.58 -9.23
CA VAL A 66 7.46 -0.65 -10.11
C VAL A 66 6.92 0.73 -10.50
N ALA A 67 7.31 1.77 -9.79
CA ALA A 67 6.97 3.14 -10.14
C ALA A 67 8.04 4.11 -9.64
N ILE A 68 8.36 5.10 -10.46
CA ILE A 68 9.26 6.21 -10.13
C ILE A 68 8.61 7.51 -10.59
N GLU A 69 8.52 8.49 -9.69
CA GLU A 69 8.00 9.83 -9.99
C GLU A 69 6.63 9.80 -10.72
N GLY A 70 5.75 8.89 -10.29
CA GLY A 70 4.43 8.72 -10.91
C GLY A 70 4.41 7.93 -12.21
N GLN A 71 5.56 7.49 -12.72
CA GLN A 71 5.66 6.70 -13.93
C GLN A 71 5.75 5.21 -13.59
N PHE A 72 4.90 4.40 -14.21
CA PHE A 72 4.95 2.96 -14.07
C PHE A 72 6.17 2.39 -14.80
N THR A 73 7.01 1.65 -14.07
CA THR A 73 8.23 1.02 -14.59
C THR A 73 8.21 -0.50 -14.43
N GLY A 74 7.13 -1.05 -13.89
CA GLY A 74 6.96 -2.47 -13.68
C GLY A 74 6.67 -3.24 -14.97
N ALA A 75 6.59 -4.56 -14.85
CA ALA A 75 6.20 -5.45 -15.93
C ALA A 75 4.76 -5.96 -15.70
N ALA A 76 3.99 -6.04 -16.77
CA ALA A 76 2.66 -6.64 -16.72
C ALA A 76 2.78 -8.13 -16.32
N GLY A 77 1.89 -8.58 -15.45
CA GLY A 77 1.88 -9.96 -14.98
C GLY A 77 2.92 -10.31 -13.91
N ALA A 78 3.65 -9.32 -13.38
CA ALA A 78 4.65 -9.55 -12.34
C ALA A 78 4.05 -9.81 -10.95
N GLY A 79 2.78 -9.47 -10.74
CA GLY A 79 2.09 -9.73 -9.48
C GLY A 79 1.89 -11.22 -9.22
N GLN A 80 1.82 -11.59 -7.94
CA GLN A 80 1.55 -12.95 -7.51
C GLN A 80 0.35 -12.97 -6.58
N PHE A 81 -0.53 -13.93 -6.79
CA PHE A 81 -1.64 -14.14 -5.88
C PHE A 81 -1.14 -14.70 -4.55
N LEU A 82 -1.54 -14.05 -3.46
CA LEU A 82 -1.25 -14.52 -2.12
C LEU A 82 -2.49 -15.19 -1.55
N ALA A 83 -2.42 -16.51 -1.39
CA ALA A 83 -3.51 -17.25 -0.76
C ALA A 83 -3.59 -16.89 0.72
N ARG A 84 -4.79 -16.60 1.19
CA ARG A 84 -5.06 -16.31 2.59
C ARG A 84 -5.61 -17.54 3.28
N LYS A 85 -5.25 -17.71 4.52
CA LYS A 85 -5.92 -18.68 5.37
C LYS A 85 -7.27 -18.13 5.84
N PRO A 86 -8.26 -19.01 6.11
CA PRO A 86 -9.48 -18.57 6.77
C PRO A 86 -9.14 -17.86 8.09
N PHE A 87 -9.96 -16.90 8.44
CA PHE A 87 -9.83 -16.19 9.69
C PHE A 87 -10.02 -17.16 10.86
N ASP A 88 -9.05 -17.24 11.74
CA ASP A 88 -9.12 -18.05 12.93
C ASP A 88 -9.55 -17.19 14.11
N LEU A 89 -10.78 -17.39 14.55
CA LEU A 89 -11.34 -16.69 15.71
C LEU A 89 -10.56 -16.93 17.00
N ALA A 90 -9.86 -18.06 17.10
CA ALA A 90 -9.06 -18.37 18.29
C ALA A 90 -7.81 -17.48 18.37
N LEU A 91 -7.34 -16.92 17.27
CA LEU A 91 -6.21 -15.98 17.24
C LEU A 91 -6.64 -14.56 17.60
N VAL A 92 -7.92 -14.27 17.57
CA VAL A 92 -8.45 -13.02 18.07
C VAL A 92 -8.58 -13.17 19.57
N GLN A 93 -7.49 -12.94 20.26
CA GLN A 93 -7.52 -12.77 21.70
C GLN A 93 -8.32 -11.53 21.99
N HIS A 94 -9.57 -11.74 22.29
CA HIS A 94 -10.34 -10.72 22.93
C HIS A 94 -9.91 -10.61 24.38
N GLY A 95 -9.04 -9.69 24.65
CA GLY A 95 -9.28 -8.98 25.87
C GLY A 95 -10.73 -8.50 25.86
N PRO A 96 -11.32 -8.15 27.00
CA PRO A 96 -12.67 -7.65 27.03
C PRO A 96 -12.81 -6.65 25.88
N VAL A 97 -13.84 -6.82 25.09
CA VAL A 97 -14.18 -5.84 24.05
C VAL A 97 -14.42 -4.56 24.81
N ASN A 98 -13.32 -3.95 25.22
CA ASN A 98 -13.48 -2.63 25.64
C ASN A 98 -13.79 -1.89 24.37
N SER A 99 -14.81 -1.24 24.43
CA SER A 99 -15.22 -0.18 23.57
C SER A 99 -14.12 0.88 23.48
N THR A 100 -12.90 0.43 23.12
CA THR A 100 -11.78 1.31 22.88
C THR A 100 -12.11 2.29 21.77
N PHE A 101 -13.12 2.00 21.02
CA PHE A 101 -13.64 2.89 20.00
C PHE A 101 -14.76 3.81 20.51
N GLY A 102 -14.99 3.87 21.80
CA GLY A 102 -15.94 4.81 22.39
C GLY A 102 -17.40 4.58 21.97
N VAL A 103 -17.65 3.43 21.48
CA VAL A 103 -18.96 3.06 20.97
C VAL A 103 -19.56 2.01 21.85
#